data_19ec21e144af5d4ae4daf51e5aab92b5
#
_entry.id   19ec21e144af5d4ae4daf51e5aab92b5
#
_cell.length_a   1.000
_cell.length_b   1.000
_cell.length_c   1.000
_cell.angle_alpha   90.00
_cell.angle_beta   90.00
_cell.angle_gamma   90.00
#
_symmetry.space_group_name_H-M   'P 1'
#
loop_
_entity.id
_entity.type
_entity.pdbx_description
1 polymer ?
#
loop_
_entity_poly.entity_id
_entity_poly.type
_entity_poly.pdbx_seq_one_letter_code
_entity_poly.pdbx_strand_id
1 'polypeptide(L)'
;MTNAYISGTGFHVPPDVVTNDDLIRRFGVDTTHEWIVQRTGIEQRRFAEAGVGTSDMALEAARSALAQAGLRPQDLDLIDFATLSPAHAFPCSGAYLQRKHGP
;
A
#
# COMPACT_ATOMS: atom_id res chain seq x y z
N MET A 1 -18.72 23.43 -16.57
CA MET A 1 -17.47 22.65 -16.57
C MET A 1 -17.34 21.97 -15.22
N THR A 2 -17.07 20.68 -15.21
CA THR A 2 -16.90 19.92 -13.99
C THR A 2 -15.42 19.86 -13.63
N ASN A 3 -15.09 20.18 -12.39
CA ASN A 3 -13.73 20.08 -11.88
C ASN A 3 -13.57 18.80 -11.07
N ALA A 4 -12.40 18.18 -11.13
CA ALA A 4 -12.03 17.09 -10.28
C ALA A 4 -11.26 17.60 -9.07
N TYR A 5 -11.48 16.97 -7.91
CA TYR A 5 -10.73 17.27 -6.70
C TYR A 5 -10.54 16.01 -5.86
N ILE A 6 -9.54 16.05 -4.98
CA ILE A 6 -9.27 14.96 -4.05
C ILE A 6 -10.13 15.20 -2.81
N SER A 7 -11.10 14.33 -2.56
CA SER A 7 -12.05 14.47 -1.44
C SER A 7 -11.57 13.77 -0.16
N GLY A 8 -10.65 12.83 -0.27
CA GLY A 8 -10.11 12.12 0.88
C GLY A 8 -8.83 11.37 0.54
N THR A 9 -7.99 11.20 1.55
CA THR A 9 -6.74 10.46 1.45
C THR A 9 -6.63 9.47 2.60
N GLY A 10 -5.85 8.43 2.41
CA GLY A 10 -5.58 7.44 3.43
C GLY A 10 -4.33 6.65 3.09
N PHE A 11 -3.70 6.12 4.12
CA PHE A 11 -2.54 5.24 3.94
C PHE A 11 -2.57 4.13 4.98
N HIS A 12 -1.83 3.07 4.68
CA HIS A 12 -1.62 1.98 5.62
C HIS A 12 -0.18 1.49 5.50
N VAL A 13 0.47 1.30 6.63
CA VAL A 13 1.81 0.73 6.70
C VAL A 13 1.79 -0.48 7.63
N PRO A 14 2.40 -1.60 7.25
CA PRO A 14 2.53 -2.75 8.13
C PRO A 14 3.31 -2.41 9.41
N PRO A 15 3.12 -3.18 10.51
CA PRO A 15 3.77 -2.89 11.79
C PRO A 15 5.26 -3.26 11.83
N ASP A 16 5.75 -4.14 10.95
CA ASP A 16 7.15 -4.59 10.96
C ASP A 16 8.08 -3.53 10.38
N VAL A 17 8.74 -2.79 11.27
CA VAL A 17 9.72 -1.78 10.89
C VAL A 17 11.04 -2.46 10.58
N VAL A 18 11.55 -2.27 9.37
CA VAL A 18 12.80 -2.85 8.88
C VAL A 18 13.77 -1.73 8.56
N THR A 19 14.78 -1.53 9.39
CA THR A 19 15.86 -0.57 9.15
C THR A 19 16.81 -1.08 8.07
N ASN A 20 17.68 -0.20 7.56
CA ASN A 20 18.70 -0.62 6.59
C ASN A 20 19.60 -1.73 7.16
N ASP A 21 19.99 -1.63 8.44
CA ASP A 21 20.81 -2.66 9.09
C ASP A 21 20.02 -3.97 9.25
N ASP A 22 18.72 -3.89 9.59
CA ASP A 22 17.86 -5.07 9.63
C ASP A 22 17.75 -5.76 8.26
N LEU A 23 17.62 -4.99 7.19
CA LEU A 23 17.57 -5.49 5.83
C LEU A 23 18.85 -6.27 5.48
N ILE A 24 20.00 -5.69 5.78
CA ILE A 24 21.30 -6.32 5.55
C ILE A 24 21.44 -7.61 6.35
N ARG A 25 21.07 -7.56 7.63
CA ARG A 25 21.17 -8.71 8.54
C ARG A 25 20.22 -9.84 8.14
N ARG A 26 18.96 -9.52 7.80
CA ARG A 26 17.93 -10.52 7.46
C ARG A 26 18.17 -11.19 6.12
N PHE A 27 18.67 -10.45 5.13
CA PHE A 27 18.73 -10.92 3.74
C PHE A 27 20.14 -11.01 3.17
N GLY A 28 21.16 -10.68 3.93
CA GLY A 28 22.54 -10.79 3.49
C GLY A 28 22.88 -9.88 2.29
N VAL A 29 22.22 -8.73 2.19
CA VAL A 29 22.44 -7.79 1.09
C VAL A 29 23.82 -7.14 1.24
N ASP A 30 24.62 -7.14 0.16
CA ASP A 30 25.96 -6.56 0.14
C ASP A 30 25.88 -5.03 -0.03
N THR A 31 25.63 -4.33 1.06
CA THR A 31 25.54 -2.87 1.11
C THR A 31 25.73 -2.37 2.54
N THR A 32 25.65 -1.05 2.74
CA THR A 32 25.71 -0.41 4.05
C THR A 32 24.54 0.56 4.22
N HIS A 33 24.21 0.88 5.47
CA HIS A 33 23.22 1.91 5.79
C HIS A 33 23.56 3.24 5.10
N GLU A 34 24.81 3.67 5.19
CA GLU A 34 25.29 4.93 4.62
C GLU A 34 25.10 4.98 3.10
N TRP A 35 25.39 3.86 2.41
CA TRP A 35 25.21 3.77 0.96
C TRP A 35 23.74 3.91 0.58
N ILE A 36 22.84 3.22 1.29
CA ILE A 36 21.41 3.27 1.03
C ILE A 36 20.87 4.69 1.25
N VAL A 37 21.22 5.31 2.37
CA VAL A 37 20.75 6.68 2.69
C VAL A 37 21.28 7.68 1.67
N GLN A 38 22.56 7.59 1.31
CA GLN A 38 23.16 8.49 0.33
C GLN A 38 22.48 8.41 -1.03
N ARG A 39 22.07 7.21 -1.47
CA ARG A 39 21.44 6.98 -2.78
C ARG A 39 19.95 7.21 -2.80
N THR A 40 19.25 6.94 -1.71
CA THR A 40 17.77 6.91 -1.69
C THR A 40 17.14 7.80 -0.64
N GLY A 41 17.87 8.20 0.38
CA GLY A 41 17.31 8.88 1.55
C GLY A 41 16.49 7.96 2.47
N ILE A 42 16.40 6.67 2.15
CA ILE A 42 15.59 5.72 2.91
C ILE A 42 16.38 5.18 4.09
N GLU A 43 15.82 5.35 5.29
CA GLU A 43 16.40 4.82 6.52
C GLU A 43 15.71 3.53 6.98
N GLN A 44 14.43 3.41 6.73
CA GLN A 44 13.63 2.25 7.11
C GLN A 44 12.44 2.07 6.16
N ARG A 45 11.84 0.89 6.18
CA ARG A 45 10.60 0.56 5.47
C ARG A 45 9.75 -0.34 6.36
N ARG A 46 8.56 -0.64 5.89
CA ARG A 46 7.64 -1.56 6.56
C ARG A 46 7.44 -2.80 5.69
N PHE A 47 7.53 -3.96 6.29
CA PHE A 47 7.28 -5.23 5.61
C PHE A 47 5.91 -5.77 6.02
N ALA A 48 5.16 -6.26 5.03
CA ALA A 48 3.90 -6.93 5.27
C ALA A 48 4.15 -8.29 5.95
N GLU A 49 3.23 -8.69 6.81
CA GLU A 49 3.22 -10.01 7.41
C GLU A 49 2.95 -11.09 6.35
N ALA A 50 3.32 -12.34 6.67
CA ALA A 50 2.98 -13.47 5.83
C ALA A 50 1.46 -13.57 5.63
N GLY A 51 1.02 -13.76 4.40
CA GLY A 51 -0.40 -13.84 4.05
C GLY A 51 -1.09 -12.51 3.83
N VAL A 52 -0.41 -11.39 4.06
CA VAL A 52 -0.95 -10.04 3.80
C VAL A 52 -0.47 -9.59 2.42
N GLY A 53 -1.42 -9.41 1.51
CA GLY A 53 -1.13 -8.94 0.14
C GLY A 53 -1.42 -7.46 -0.06
N THR A 54 -1.16 -6.98 -1.28
CA THR A 54 -1.38 -5.57 -1.65
C THR A 54 -2.83 -5.14 -1.48
N SER A 55 -3.80 -5.98 -1.82
CA SER A 55 -5.22 -5.65 -1.65
C SER A 55 -5.64 -5.59 -0.19
N ASP A 56 -4.99 -6.34 0.71
CA ASP A 56 -5.26 -6.27 2.14
C ASP A 56 -4.82 -4.92 2.72
N MET A 57 -3.62 -4.48 2.34
CA MET A 57 -3.09 -3.17 2.74
C MET A 57 -3.88 -2.03 2.12
N ALA A 58 -4.25 -2.14 0.85
CA ALA A 58 -5.05 -1.15 0.15
C ALA A 58 -6.44 -0.99 0.77
N LEU A 59 -7.03 -2.07 1.27
CA LEU A 59 -8.33 -2.05 1.94
C LEU A 59 -8.31 -1.10 3.14
N GLU A 60 -7.31 -1.20 3.99
CA GLU A 60 -7.18 -0.33 5.17
C GLU A 60 -6.96 1.13 4.77
N ALA A 61 -6.10 1.39 3.79
CA ALA A 61 -5.88 2.73 3.27
C ALA A 61 -7.16 3.33 2.65
N ALA A 62 -7.88 2.53 1.87
CA ALA A 62 -9.14 2.94 1.24
C ALA A 62 -10.23 3.25 2.27
N ARG A 63 -10.34 2.46 3.32
CA ARG A 63 -11.29 2.73 4.42
C ARG A 63 -11.03 4.09 5.06
N SER A 64 -9.78 4.42 5.32
CA SER A 64 -9.39 5.72 5.87
C SER A 64 -9.74 6.87 4.92
N ALA A 65 -9.45 6.71 3.62
CA ALA A 65 -9.77 7.72 2.61
C ALA A 65 -11.27 7.95 2.48
N LEU A 66 -12.07 6.87 2.44
CA LEU A 66 -13.52 6.94 2.37
C LEU A 66 -14.12 7.60 3.62
N ALA A 67 -13.63 7.27 4.79
CA ALA A 67 -14.07 7.88 6.04
C ALA A 67 -13.80 9.38 6.05
N GLN A 68 -12.62 9.81 5.60
CA GLN A 68 -12.27 11.23 5.49
C GLN A 68 -13.18 11.95 4.49
N ALA A 69 -13.52 11.30 3.38
CA ALA A 69 -14.39 11.89 2.35
C ALA A 69 -15.88 11.85 2.72
N GLY A 70 -16.27 11.09 3.74
CA GLY A 70 -17.67 10.89 4.11
C GLY A 70 -18.42 10.02 3.09
N LEU A 71 -17.72 9.11 2.41
CA LEU A 71 -18.30 8.24 1.37
C LEU A 71 -18.33 6.79 1.83
N ARG A 72 -19.25 6.04 1.26
CA ARG A 72 -19.37 4.59 1.44
C ARG A 72 -18.70 3.90 0.23
N PRO A 73 -18.28 2.63 0.36
CA PRO A 73 -17.76 1.88 -0.79
C PRO A 73 -18.71 1.88 -1.99
N GLN A 74 -20.02 1.82 -1.74
CA GLN A 74 -21.04 1.81 -2.78
C GLN A 74 -21.15 3.12 -3.57
N ASP A 75 -20.59 4.20 -3.05
CA ASP A 75 -20.59 5.51 -3.72
C ASP A 75 -19.46 5.63 -4.76
N LEU A 76 -18.60 4.62 -4.86
CA LEU A 76 -17.49 4.57 -5.82
C LEU A 76 -17.96 4.07 -7.19
N ASP A 77 -17.56 4.76 -8.25
CA ASP A 77 -17.83 4.38 -9.63
C ASP A 77 -16.67 3.66 -10.30
N LEU A 78 -15.44 3.91 -9.83
CA LEU A 78 -14.23 3.35 -10.41
C LEU A 78 -13.18 3.10 -9.34
N ILE A 79 -12.47 1.98 -9.47
CA ILE A 79 -11.27 1.67 -8.69
C ILE A 79 -10.09 1.57 -9.65
N ASP A 80 -9.09 2.42 -9.45
CA ASP A 80 -7.83 2.36 -10.18
C ASP A 80 -6.72 1.89 -9.21
N PHE A 81 -6.18 0.71 -9.46
CA PHE A 81 -5.23 0.05 -8.58
C PHE A 81 -3.87 -0.09 -9.25
N ALA A 82 -2.94 0.79 -8.90
CA ALA A 82 -1.60 0.81 -9.47
C ALA A 82 -0.63 -0.06 -8.65
N THR A 83 -0.14 -1.15 -9.23
CA THR A 83 0.87 -2.01 -8.61
C THR A 83 1.67 -2.78 -9.66
N LEU A 84 2.94 -3.03 -9.38
CA LEU A 84 3.81 -3.91 -10.16
C LEU A 84 3.93 -5.30 -9.52
N SER A 85 3.49 -5.46 -8.27
CA SER A 85 3.57 -6.71 -7.52
C SER A 85 2.21 -7.09 -6.93
N PRO A 86 1.22 -7.43 -7.79
CA PRO A 86 -0.10 -7.81 -7.30
C PRO A 86 -0.04 -9.14 -6.55
N ALA A 87 -0.93 -9.32 -5.58
CA ALA A 87 -1.07 -10.60 -4.87
C ALA A 87 -1.48 -11.73 -5.81
N HIS A 88 -2.25 -11.39 -6.86
CA HIS A 88 -2.68 -12.29 -7.91
C HIS A 88 -2.55 -11.61 -9.27
N ALA A 89 -2.01 -12.32 -10.25
CA ALA A 89 -1.90 -11.80 -11.61
C ALA A 89 -3.28 -11.65 -12.26
N PHE A 90 -4.21 -12.54 -11.93
CA PHE A 90 -5.55 -12.56 -12.51
C PHE A 90 -6.54 -13.21 -11.52
N PRO A 91 -7.71 -12.58 -11.22
CA PRO A 91 -8.05 -11.21 -11.58
C PRO A 91 -7.15 -10.18 -10.88
N CYS A 92 -7.19 -8.93 -11.33
CA CYS A 92 -6.32 -7.87 -10.81
C CYS A 92 -6.62 -7.53 -9.34
N SER A 93 -5.68 -6.87 -8.67
CA SER A 93 -5.80 -6.49 -7.26
C SER A 93 -7.00 -5.57 -6.99
N GLY A 94 -7.40 -4.76 -7.95
CA GLY A 94 -8.59 -3.91 -7.85
C GLY A 94 -9.88 -4.71 -7.69
N ALA A 95 -10.01 -5.83 -8.42
CA ALA A 95 -11.17 -6.71 -8.29
C ALA A 95 -11.22 -7.39 -6.91
N TYR A 96 -10.07 -7.79 -6.36
CA TYR A 96 -9.98 -8.31 -5.00
C TYR A 96 -10.35 -7.26 -3.96
N LEU A 97 -9.90 -6.03 -4.15
CA LEU A 97 -10.23 -4.92 -3.27
C LEU A 97 -11.74 -4.65 -3.29
N GLN A 98 -12.35 -4.59 -4.46
CA GLN A 98 -13.80 -4.42 -4.63
C GLN A 98 -14.57 -5.50 -3.88
N ARG A 99 -14.17 -6.76 -4.03
CA ARG A 99 -14.79 -7.90 -3.33
C ARG A 99 -14.70 -7.77 -1.82
N LYS A 100 -13.59 -7.29 -1.29
CA LYS A 100 -13.36 -7.13 0.16
C LYS A 100 -14.18 -6.00 0.76
N HIS A 101 -14.47 -4.97 -0.02
CA HIS A 101 -15.34 -3.88 0.42
C HIS A 101 -16.82 -4.27 0.44
N GLY A 102 -17.19 -5.32 -0.28
CA GLY A 102 -18.55 -5.73 -0.52
C GLY A 102 -19.16 -5.04 -1.75
N PRO A 103 -20.34 -5.50 -2.17
CA PRO A 103 -21.03 -4.92 -3.32
C PRO A 103 -21.52 -3.50 -3.05
#